data_55380999b2e2267f4dec6f502ae5383a
#
_entry.id   55380999b2e2267f4dec6f502ae5383a
#
_cell.length_a   1.000
_cell.length_b   1.000
_cell.length_c   1.000
_cell.angle_alpha   90.00
_cell.angle_beta   90.00
_cell.angle_gamma   90.00
#
_symmetry.space_group_name_H-M   'P 1'
#
loop_
_entity.id
_entity.type
_entity.pdbx_description
1 polymer ?
#
loop_
_entity_poly.entity_id
_entity_poly.type
_entity_poly.pdbx_seq_one_letter_code
_entity_poly.pdbx_strand_id
1 'polypeptide(L)'
;MMMRLCMILTALLGLGASAQARDDLVRQVPPRGAVVRAPTKSVAANRAASPKGWYDAGLAAIRAKNPARALEMMKPLLADFEKRYAGEKRHIFCAVNASQQKAYLSDAAAARLDAVTIEPDWCRAQYIRGYALIDLGKMDDALAVFRRLTELAPKNSRYLNELGYVLADEKKYDEAVKAYQRSLAVTDLSPDDTDRERCVAYRGIGYNMAKLGKLDDAEAAYRNCLAIGIDSDEVQDALDDLDEQRKQTV
;
A
#
# COMPACT_ATOMS: atom_id res chain seq x y z
N MET A 1 -19.21 50.42 19.55
CA MET A 1 -17.80 50.39 19.12
C MET A 1 -17.07 49.35 19.96
N MET A 2 -17.06 48.11 19.50
CA MET A 2 -16.19 47.03 19.99
C MET A 2 -16.21 45.91 18.92
N MET A 3 -15.12 45.88 18.16
CA MET A 3 -14.83 44.89 17.13
C MET A 3 -14.61 43.50 17.79
N ARG A 4 -15.45 42.53 17.51
CA ARG A 4 -15.18 41.14 17.84
C ARG A 4 -14.38 40.50 16.70
N LEU A 5 -13.11 40.27 17.02
CA LEU A 5 -12.16 39.51 16.21
C LEU A 5 -12.61 38.05 16.17
N CYS A 6 -13.08 37.59 15.00
CA CYS A 6 -13.41 36.18 14.76
C CYS A 6 -12.10 35.45 14.43
N MET A 7 -11.55 34.70 15.39
CA MET A 7 -10.44 33.78 15.14
C MET A 7 -10.98 32.62 14.30
N ILE A 8 -10.54 32.55 13.07
CA ILE A 8 -10.69 31.34 12.24
C ILE A 8 -9.67 30.32 12.77
N LEU A 9 -10.16 29.41 13.58
CA LEU A 9 -9.39 28.20 13.96
C LEU A 9 -9.44 27.24 12.78
N THR A 10 -8.42 27.25 11.94
CA THR A 10 -8.22 26.24 10.90
C THR A 10 -7.96 24.90 11.58
N ALA A 11 -8.93 24.01 11.49
CA ALA A 11 -8.81 22.62 11.93
C ALA A 11 -7.79 21.88 11.05
N LEU A 12 -6.54 21.81 11.52
CA LEU A 12 -5.50 20.90 11.05
C LEU A 12 -5.64 19.54 11.80
N LEU A 13 -6.76 18.86 11.63
CA LEU A 13 -7.05 17.60 12.32
C LEU A 13 -7.44 16.48 11.34
N GLY A 14 -6.63 16.21 10.33
CA GLY A 14 -6.91 15.11 9.41
C GLY A 14 -5.70 14.25 9.04
N LEU A 15 -4.48 14.69 9.35
CA LEU A 15 -3.25 14.01 8.90
C LEU A 15 -2.66 13.03 9.91
N GLY A 16 -3.07 13.07 11.17
CA GLY A 16 -2.52 12.23 12.24
C GLY A 16 -2.95 10.76 12.15
N ALA A 17 -4.22 10.49 11.91
CA ALA A 17 -4.77 9.14 11.87
C ALA A 17 -4.21 8.29 10.73
N SER A 18 -4.02 8.88 9.54
CA SER A 18 -3.46 8.17 8.39
C SER A 18 -1.98 7.79 8.56
N ALA A 19 -1.20 8.61 9.29
CA ALA A 19 0.20 8.33 9.60
C ALA A 19 0.34 7.19 10.61
N GLN A 20 -0.53 7.14 11.61
CA GLN A 20 -0.55 6.08 12.62
C GLN A 20 -0.87 4.72 12.00
N ALA A 21 -1.88 4.66 11.12
CA ALA A 21 -2.22 3.43 10.39
C ALA A 21 -1.08 2.90 9.53
N ARG A 22 -0.28 3.79 8.94
CA ARG A 22 0.95 3.41 8.20
C ARG A 22 2.03 2.84 9.11
N ASP A 23 2.27 3.47 10.25
CA ASP A 23 3.27 2.99 11.21
C ASP A 23 2.95 1.58 11.69
N ASP A 24 1.68 1.26 11.86
CA ASP A 24 1.23 -0.07 12.24
C ASP A 24 1.42 -1.11 11.13
N LEU A 25 1.23 -0.76 9.87
CA LEU A 25 1.52 -1.65 8.73
C LEU A 25 3.00 -2.02 8.63
N VAL A 26 3.90 -1.06 8.87
CA VAL A 26 5.35 -1.30 8.87
C VAL A 26 5.80 -2.11 10.09
N ARG A 27 5.16 -1.93 11.26
CA ARG A 27 5.51 -2.64 12.50
C ARG A 27 5.17 -4.13 12.46
N GLN A 28 4.25 -4.56 11.60
CA GLN A 28 3.69 -5.91 11.60
C GLN A 28 4.01 -6.72 10.34
N VAL A 29 5.12 -6.41 9.65
CA VAL A 29 5.66 -7.34 8.65
C VAL A 29 6.07 -8.62 9.39
N PRO A 30 5.36 -9.76 9.18
CA PRO A 30 5.63 -10.98 9.95
C PRO A 30 7.02 -11.54 9.65
N PRO A 31 7.66 -12.22 10.62
CA PRO A 31 8.81 -13.05 10.34
C PRO A 31 8.38 -14.25 9.47
N ARG A 32 9.18 -14.63 8.55
CA ARG A 32 8.92 -15.51 7.40
C ARG A 32 8.50 -16.92 7.71
N GLY A 33 7.55 -17.44 6.91
CA GLY A 33 7.39 -18.88 6.64
C GLY A 33 8.41 -19.39 5.61
N ALA A 34 8.81 -20.65 5.71
CA ALA A 34 9.86 -21.28 4.93
C ALA A 34 9.54 -21.31 3.42
N VAL A 35 10.50 -20.88 2.60
CA VAL A 35 10.45 -20.91 1.12
C VAL A 35 11.05 -22.22 0.64
N VAL A 36 10.30 -22.96 -0.16
CA VAL A 36 10.81 -24.11 -0.94
C VAL A 36 11.62 -23.58 -2.12
N ARG A 37 12.91 -23.93 -2.16
CA ARG A 37 13.85 -23.52 -3.20
C ARG A 37 13.72 -24.36 -4.45
N ALA A 38 13.60 -23.73 -5.62
CA ALA A 38 14.01 -24.32 -6.90
C ALA A 38 15.49 -23.99 -7.17
N PRO A 39 16.29 -24.89 -7.80
CA PRO A 39 17.73 -24.72 -7.92
C PRO A 39 18.08 -23.76 -9.06
N THR A 40 18.70 -22.64 -8.76
CA THR A 40 19.39 -21.79 -9.75
C THR A 40 20.89 -21.98 -9.65
N LYS A 41 21.52 -22.21 -10.81
CA LYS A 41 22.98 -22.33 -10.92
C LYS A 41 23.65 -21.04 -10.38
N SER A 42 24.57 -21.24 -9.45
CA SER A 42 25.35 -20.18 -8.84
C SER A 42 26.32 -19.53 -9.85
N VAL A 43 26.20 -18.22 -10.01
CA VAL A 43 27.32 -17.39 -10.42
C VAL A 43 27.88 -16.77 -9.14
N ALA A 44 29.09 -17.18 -8.79
CA ALA A 44 29.80 -16.60 -7.66
C ALA A 44 30.20 -15.16 -8.01
N ALA A 45 29.59 -14.20 -7.36
CA ALA A 45 30.02 -12.81 -7.36
C ALA A 45 29.74 -12.21 -5.98
N ASN A 46 30.78 -11.61 -5.42
CA ASN A 46 30.82 -10.72 -4.26
C ASN A 46 29.60 -10.80 -3.31
N ARG A 47 29.81 -11.32 -2.11
CA ARG A 47 28.85 -11.31 -1.00
C ARG A 47 28.55 -9.89 -0.51
N ALA A 48 28.01 -9.06 -1.37
CA ALA A 48 27.09 -8.01 -0.93
C ALA A 48 25.83 -8.69 -0.38
N ALA A 49 25.29 -8.20 0.71
CA ALA A 49 24.17 -8.76 1.45
C ALA A 49 23.10 -9.34 0.51
N SER A 50 22.57 -10.52 0.84
CA SER A 50 21.51 -11.15 0.03
C SER A 50 20.36 -10.17 -0.19
N PRO A 51 19.58 -10.26 -1.30
CA PRO A 51 18.39 -9.42 -1.54
C PRO A 51 17.46 -9.33 -0.33
N LYS A 52 17.39 -10.41 0.45
CA LYS A 52 16.69 -10.47 1.74
C LYS A 52 17.23 -9.47 2.76
N GLY A 53 18.55 -9.39 2.95
CA GLY A 53 19.14 -8.47 3.90
C GLY A 53 18.89 -7.00 3.55
N TRP A 54 18.81 -6.68 2.28
CA TRP A 54 18.52 -5.32 1.80
C TRP A 54 17.08 -4.91 2.08
N TYR A 55 16.13 -5.81 1.86
CA TYR A 55 14.74 -5.56 2.18
C TYR A 55 14.53 -5.32 3.68
N ASP A 56 15.06 -6.23 4.52
CA ASP A 56 14.95 -6.12 5.98
C ASP A 56 15.62 -4.83 6.50
N ALA A 57 16.76 -4.45 5.91
CA ALA A 57 17.45 -3.21 6.26
C ALA A 57 16.69 -1.95 5.77
N GLY A 58 16.07 -2.00 4.59
CA GLY A 58 15.20 -0.94 4.10
C GLY A 58 13.99 -0.73 5.00
N LEU A 59 13.30 -1.80 5.40
CA LEU A 59 12.23 -1.74 6.39
C LEU A 59 12.69 -1.19 7.74
N ALA A 60 13.87 -1.59 8.21
CA ALA A 60 14.44 -1.06 9.44
C ALA A 60 14.70 0.44 9.35
N ALA A 61 15.16 0.94 8.19
CA ALA A 61 15.35 2.37 7.96
C ALA A 61 14.02 3.14 7.99
N ILE A 62 12.95 2.59 7.40
CA ILE A 62 11.60 3.17 7.47
C ILE A 62 11.13 3.24 8.93
N ARG A 63 11.23 2.12 9.68
CA ARG A 63 10.85 2.08 11.11
C ARG A 63 11.63 3.08 11.96
N ALA A 64 12.89 3.31 11.60
CA ALA A 64 13.76 4.29 12.25
C ALA A 64 13.47 5.74 11.80
N LYS A 65 12.41 5.98 11.03
CA LYS A 65 12.06 7.29 10.47
C LYS A 65 13.19 7.92 9.64
N ASN A 66 13.93 7.10 8.91
CA ASN A 66 15.01 7.51 8.01
C ASN A 66 14.72 7.10 6.57
N PRO A 67 13.72 7.74 5.91
CA PRO A 67 13.31 7.39 4.55
C PRO A 67 14.41 7.65 3.50
N ALA A 68 15.26 8.65 3.70
CA ALA A 68 16.40 8.91 2.81
C ALA A 68 17.36 7.71 2.78
N ARG A 69 17.65 7.12 3.95
CA ARG A 69 18.47 5.91 4.04
C ARG A 69 17.81 4.72 3.35
N ALA A 70 16.49 4.56 3.51
CA ALA A 70 15.75 3.49 2.83
C ALA A 70 15.87 3.61 1.31
N LEU A 71 15.74 4.82 0.74
CA LEU A 71 15.92 5.06 -0.69
C LEU A 71 17.32 4.69 -1.17
N GLU A 72 18.37 5.13 -0.47
CA GLU A 72 19.75 4.81 -0.82
C GLU A 72 20.01 3.29 -0.84
N MET A 73 19.42 2.57 0.10
CA MET A 73 19.58 1.12 0.18
C MET A 73 18.86 0.37 -0.95
N MET A 74 17.75 0.90 -1.46
CA MET A 74 16.99 0.27 -2.55
C MET A 74 17.57 0.57 -3.94
N LYS A 75 18.32 1.66 -4.13
CA LYS A 75 18.87 2.05 -5.43
C LYS A 75 19.64 0.94 -6.16
N PRO A 76 20.66 0.30 -5.55
CA PRO A 76 21.43 -0.72 -6.26
C PRO A 76 20.61 -1.97 -6.57
N LEU A 77 19.65 -2.33 -5.70
CA LEU A 77 18.77 -3.47 -5.91
C LEU A 77 17.80 -3.21 -7.07
N LEU A 78 17.22 -2.03 -7.13
CA LEU A 78 16.32 -1.63 -8.22
C LEU A 78 17.05 -1.56 -9.54
N ALA A 79 18.28 -0.98 -9.58
CA ALA A 79 19.09 -0.92 -10.78
C ALA A 79 19.49 -2.32 -11.30
N ASP A 80 19.78 -3.27 -10.40
CA ASP A 80 20.08 -4.65 -10.80
C ASP A 80 18.85 -5.33 -11.44
N PHE A 81 17.66 -5.16 -10.85
CA PHE A 81 16.42 -5.69 -11.42
C PHE A 81 16.08 -5.04 -12.77
N GLU A 82 16.19 -3.73 -12.89
CA GLU A 82 15.94 -3.01 -14.14
C GLU A 82 16.89 -3.52 -15.25
N LYS A 83 18.17 -3.69 -14.93
CA LYS A 83 19.15 -4.26 -15.87
C LYS A 83 18.83 -5.70 -16.25
N ARG A 84 18.46 -6.52 -15.27
CA ARG A 84 18.15 -7.96 -15.46
C ARG A 84 16.96 -8.18 -16.38
N TYR A 85 15.94 -7.32 -16.29
CA TYR A 85 14.71 -7.46 -17.05
C TYR A 85 14.55 -6.44 -18.19
N ALA A 86 15.59 -5.65 -18.52
CA ALA A 86 15.55 -4.66 -19.59
C ALA A 86 15.18 -5.22 -20.97
N GLY A 87 15.53 -6.50 -21.24
CA GLY A 87 15.22 -7.20 -22.49
C GLY A 87 13.96 -8.06 -22.43
N GLU A 88 13.27 -8.15 -21.30
CA GLU A 88 12.08 -8.99 -21.16
C GLU A 88 10.89 -8.34 -21.87
N LYS A 89 10.29 -9.07 -22.81
CA LYS A 89 9.15 -8.58 -23.60
C LYS A 89 7.79 -9.04 -23.06
N ARG A 90 7.80 -10.07 -22.23
CA ARG A 90 6.61 -10.60 -21.60
C ARG A 90 6.15 -9.69 -20.45
N HIS A 91 4.87 -9.76 -20.11
CA HIS A 91 4.39 -9.11 -18.90
C HIS A 91 5.03 -9.76 -17.67
N ILE A 92 5.67 -8.95 -16.83
CA ILE A 92 6.33 -9.41 -15.61
C ILE A 92 5.36 -9.26 -14.43
N PHE A 93 5.19 -10.33 -13.66
CA PHE A 93 4.47 -10.29 -12.40
C PHE A 93 5.34 -10.74 -11.24
N CYS A 94 5.36 -9.99 -10.15
CA CYS A 94 5.97 -10.40 -8.89
C CYS A 94 4.99 -11.27 -8.10
N ALA A 95 5.26 -12.56 -7.99
CA ALA A 95 4.43 -13.47 -7.22
C ALA A 95 5.09 -13.79 -5.87
N VAL A 96 4.36 -13.68 -4.78
CA VAL A 96 4.87 -13.95 -3.43
C VAL A 96 4.62 -15.41 -2.99
N ASN A 97 3.70 -16.09 -3.66
CA ASN A 97 3.36 -17.50 -3.42
C ASN A 97 2.82 -18.17 -4.68
N ALA A 98 2.66 -19.51 -4.61
CA ALA A 98 2.18 -20.31 -5.73
C ALA A 98 0.74 -19.97 -6.16
N SER A 99 -0.12 -19.56 -5.24
CA SER A 99 -1.49 -19.15 -5.53
C SER A 99 -1.53 -17.90 -6.39
N GLN A 100 -0.75 -16.88 -6.03
CA GLN A 100 -0.62 -15.67 -6.84
C GLN A 100 0.01 -15.97 -8.21
N GLN A 101 1.08 -16.79 -8.25
CA GLN A 101 1.71 -17.18 -9.50
C GLN A 101 0.69 -17.81 -10.45
N LYS A 102 -0.08 -18.80 -9.95
CA LYS A 102 -1.13 -19.44 -10.73
C LYS A 102 -2.18 -18.46 -11.22
N ALA A 103 -2.65 -17.58 -10.34
CA ALA A 103 -3.66 -16.58 -10.67
C ALA A 103 -3.17 -15.61 -11.75
N TYR A 104 -1.95 -15.08 -11.64
CA TYR A 104 -1.38 -14.17 -12.63
C TYR A 104 -1.24 -14.82 -14.01
N LEU A 105 -0.71 -16.04 -14.06
CA LEU A 105 -0.54 -16.76 -15.33
C LEU A 105 -1.89 -17.16 -15.94
N SER A 106 -2.87 -17.53 -15.11
CA SER A 106 -4.23 -17.82 -15.59
C SER A 106 -4.90 -16.58 -16.18
N ASP A 107 -4.82 -15.43 -15.51
CA ASP A 107 -5.38 -14.17 -16.01
C ASP A 107 -4.68 -13.73 -17.30
N ALA A 108 -3.36 -13.83 -17.36
CA ALA A 108 -2.59 -13.51 -18.55
C ALA A 108 -2.99 -14.40 -19.73
N ALA A 109 -3.15 -15.71 -19.51
CA ALA A 109 -3.60 -16.65 -20.55
C ALA A 109 -5.01 -16.30 -21.04
N ALA A 110 -5.95 -15.99 -20.13
CA ALA A 110 -7.30 -15.56 -20.50
C ALA A 110 -7.30 -14.24 -21.32
N ALA A 111 -6.38 -13.33 -21.01
CA ALA A 111 -6.18 -12.09 -21.75
C ALA A 111 -5.30 -12.24 -23.00
N ARG A 112 -4.82 -13.44 -23.31
CA ARG A 112 -3.87 -13.73 -24.40
C ARG A 112 -2.58 -12.91 -24.31
N LEU A 113 -2.11 -12.68 -23.09
CA LEU A 113 -0.87 -11.98 -22.81
C LEU A 113 0.25 -13.00 -22.56
N ASP A 114 1.40 -12.78 -23.17
CA ASP A 114 2.61 -13.51 -22.83
C ASP A 114 3.18 -12.95 -21.52
N ALA A 115 3.31 -13.79 -20.50
CA ALA A 115 3.64 -13.35 -19.16
C ALA A 115 4.65 -14.28 -18.46
N VAL A 116 5.37 -13.71 -17.51
CA VAL A 116 6.29 -14.42 -16.64
C VAL A 116 6.11 -13.96 -15.19
N THR A 117 6.23 -14.89 -14.26
CA THR A 117 6.29 -14.57 -12.84
C THR A 117 7.73 -14.61 -12.35
N ILE A 118 8.07 -13.66 -11.51
CA ILE A 118 9.38 -13.54 -10.87
C ILE A 118 9.23 -13.52 -9.35
N GLU A 119 10.34 -13.73 -8.65
CA GLU A 119 10.43 -13.59 -7.20
C GLU A 119 10.03 -12.17 -6.76
N PRO A 120 9.45 -12.03 -5.56
CA PRO A 120 8.83 -10.78 -5.13
C PRO A 120 9.83 -9.65 -4.77
N ASP A 121 11.13 -9.91 -4.80
CA ASP A 121 12.13 -9.00 -4.25
C ASP A 121 12.18 -7.65 -4.98
N TRP A 122 11.94 -7.63 -6.30
CA TRP A 122 11.83 -6.37 -7.04
C TRP A 122 10.64 -5.54 -6.56
N CYS A 123 9.47 -6.16 -6.44
CA CYS A 123 8.28 -5.47 -5.96
C CYS A 123 8.41 -5.04 -4.50
N ARG A 124 9.10 -5.82 -3.66
CA ARG A 124 9.40 -5.43 -2.28
C ARG A 124 10.33 -4.21 -2.22
N ALA A 125 11.35 -4.15 -3.09
CA ALA A 125 12.22 -2.98 -3.18
C ALA A 125 11.46 -1.73 -3.66
N GLN A 126 10.59 -1.87 -4.66
CA GLN A 126 9.70 -0.80 -5.10
C GLN A 126 8.74 -0.36 -3.98
N TYR A 127 8.20 -1.28 -3.19
CA TYR A 127 7.34 -0.96 -2.06
C TYR A 127 8.09 -0.08 -1.03
N ILE A 128 9.31 -0.46 -0.63
CA ILE A 128 10.13 0.34 0.27
C ILE A 128 10.42 1.73 -0.32
N ARG A 129 10.72 1.79 -1.62
CA ARG A 129 10.93 3.06 -2.31
C ARG A 129 9.68 3.94 -2.27
N GLY A 130 8.53 3.39 -2.62
CA GLY A 130 7.25 4.13 -2.60
C GLY A 130 6.93 4.66 -1.21
N TYR A 131 7.09 3.81 -0.20
CA TYR A 131 6.85 4.18 1.19
C TYR A 131 7.78 5.29 1.68
N ALA A 132 9.08 5.18 1.36
CA ALA A 132 10.05 6.22 1.70
C ALA A 132 9.75 7.56 1.00
N LEU A 133 9.23 7.52 -0.22
CA LEU A 133 8.80 8.73 -0.94
C LEU A 133 7.60 9.39 -0.28
N ILE A 134 6.63 8.62 0.22
CA ILE A 134 5.52 9.15 1.04
C ILE A 134 6.06 9.86 2.28
N ASP A 135 6.95 9.22 3.03
CA ASP A 135 7.54 9.79 4.25
C ASP A 135 8.36 11.08 3.98
N LEU A 136 8.85 11.26 2.76
CA LEU A 136 9.54 12.47 2.30
C LEU A 136 8.58 13.53 1.72
N GLY A 137 7.28 13.29 1.70
CA GLY A 137 6.28 14.17 1.10
C GLY A 137 6.33 14.23 -0.44
N LYS A 138 6.99 13.28 -1.09
CA LYS A 138 7.11 13.20 -2.56
C LYS A 138 5.98 12.37 -3.15
N MET A 139 4.75 12.89 -3.05
CA MET A 139 3.53 12.14 -3.37
C MET A 139 3.42 11.77 -4.85
N ASP A 140 3.76 12.66 -5.78
CA ASP A 140 3.76 12.35 -7.22
C ASP A 140 4.71 11.20 -7.57
N ASP A 141 5.92 11.21 -7.01
CA ASP A 141 6.90 10.14 -7.20
C ASP A 141 6.39 8.83 -6.59
N ALA A 142 5.78 8.88 -5.41
CA ALA A 142 5.18 7.72 -4.75
C ALA A 142 4.01 7.16 -5.57
N LEU A 143 3.16 8.01 -6.12
CA LEU A 143 2.05 7.63 -7.00
C LEU A 143 2.54 6.86 -8.22
N ALA A 144 3.60 7.36 -8.88
CA ALA A 144 4.19 6.68 -10.04
C ALA A 144 4.73 5.28 -9.65
N VAL A 145 5.39 5.17 -8.49
CA VAL A 145 5.90 3.90 -7.98
C VAL A 145 4.76 2.93 -7.67
N PHE A 146 3.71 3.35 -6.95
CA PHE A 146 2.61 2.46 -6.58
C PHE A 146 1.73 2.07 -7.77
N ARG A 147 1.52 2.95 -8.74
CA ARG A 147 0.88 2.57 -10.02
C ARG A 147 1.65 1.44 -10.69
N ARG A 148 2.98 1.62 -10.86
CA ARG A 148 3.83 0.58 -11.44
C ARG A 148 3.83 -0.71 -10.61
N LEU A 149 3.88 -0.60 -9.30
CA LEU A 149 3.87 -1.74 -8.39
C LEU A 149 2.57 -2.54 -8.48
N THR A 150 1.41 -1.88 -8.62
CA THR A 150 0.12 -2.56 -8.82
C THR A 150 -0.09 -3.11 -10.23
N GLU A 151 0.74 -2.76 -11.21
CA GLU A 151 0.84 -3.46 -12.49
C GLU A 151 1.67 -4.74 -12.37
N LEU A 152 2.80 -4.68 -11.65
CA LEU A 152 3.68 -5.82 -11.42
C LEU A 152 3.09 -6.85 -10.44
N ALA A 153 2.23 -6.42 -9.53
CA ALA A 153 1.61 -7.28 -8.53
C ALA A 153 0.13 -6.91 -8.31
N PRO A 154 -0.74 -7.11 -9.35
CA PRO A 154 -2.13 -6.64 -9.31
C PRO A 154 -3.03 -7.34 -8.29
N LYS A 155 -2.59 -8.47 -7.72
CA LYS A 155 -3.30 -9.21 -6.67
C LYS A 155 -2.58 -9.13 -5.31
N ASN A 156 -1.92 -8.01 -5.04
CA ASN A 156 -1.36 -7.72 -3.73
C ASN A 156 -2.17 -6.60 -3.08
N SER A 157 -2.97 -6.95 -2.06
CA SER A 157 -3.87 -6.02 -1.38
C SER A 157 -3.13 -4.86 -0.73
N ARG A 158 -1.98 -5.12 -0.10
CA ARG A 158 -1.17 -4.06 0.52
C ARG A 158 -0.75 -2.99 -0.49
N TYR A 159 -0.26 -3.38 -1.66
CA TYR A 159 0.17 -2.42 -2.68
C TYR A 159 -0.98 -1.59 -3.23
N LEU A 160 -2.17 -2.21 -3.33
CA LEU A 160 -3.40 -1.52 -3.72
C LEU A 160 -3.88 -0.56 -2.64
N ASN A 161 -3.74 -0.91 -1.37
CA ASN A 161 -4.06 -0.02 -0.24
C ASN A 161 -3.14 1.21 -0.22
N GLU A 162 -1.84 1.05 -0.45
CA GLU A 162 -0.91 2.17 -0.54
C GLU A 162 -1.20 3.06 -1.76
N LEU A 163 -1.55 2.46 -2.91
CA LEU A 163 -2.00 3.23 -4.06
C LEU A 163 -3.23 4.08 -3.71
N GLY A 164 -4.22 3.47 -3.04
CA GLY A 164 -5.42 4.17 -2.57
C GLY A 164 -5.08 5.33 -1.63
N TYR A 165 -4.14 5.12 -0.72
CA TYR A 165 -3.67 6.17 0.19
C TYR A 165 -3.06 7.37 -0.54
N VAL A 166 -2.12 7.12 -1.48
CA VAL A 166 -1.46 8.20 -2.23
C VAL A 166 -2.46 8.93 -3.13
N LEU A 167 -3.40 8.21 -3.75
CA LEU A 167 -4.47 8.82 -4.53
C LEU A 167 -5.39 9.71 -3.68
N ALA A 168 -5.68 9.30 -2.44
CA ALA A 168 -6.48 10.09 -1.50
C ALA A 168 -5.76 11.38 -1.08
N ASP A 169 -4.46 11.32 -0.83
CA ASP A 169 -3.63 12.49 -0.53
C ASP A 169 -3.64 13.50 -1.68
N GLU A 170 -3.57 13.00 -2.92
CA GLU A 170 -3.72 13.77 -4.16
C GLU A 170 -5.18 14.23 -4.43
N LYS A 171 -6.10 14.01 -3.51
CA LYS A 171 -7.53 14.32 -3.63
C LYS A 171 -8.24 13.65 -4.82
N LYS A 172 -7.68 12.57 -5.33
CA LYS A 172 -8.26 11.72 -6.39
C LYS A 172 -9.17 10.67 -5.77
N TYR A 173 -10.20 11.12 -5.03
CA TYR A 173 -11.00 10.29 -4.14
C TYR A 173 -11.70 9.12 -4.85
N ASP A 174 -12.26 9.33 -6.05
CA ASP A 174 -12.90 8.25 -6.81
C ASP A 174 -11.90 7.18 -7.27
N GLU A 175 -10.67 7.58 -7.66
CA GLU A 175 -9.62 6.63 -8.01
C GLU A 175 -9.12 5.87 -6.76
N ALA A 176 -9.02 6.56 -5.63
CA ALA A 176 -8.64 5.95 -4.36
C ALA A 176 -9.65 4.88 -3.93
N VAL A 177 -10.96 5.17 -4.00
CA VAL A 177 -12.02 4.19 -3.71
C VAL A 177 -11.87 2.96 -4.61
N LYS A 178 -11.63 3.14 -5.91
CA LYS A 178 -11.42 2.01 -6.83
C LYS A 178 -10.19 1.18 -6.48
N ALA A 179 -9.10 1.81 -6.03
CA ALA A 179 -7.90 1.09 -5.60
C ALA A 179 -8.18 0.24 -4.36
N TYR A 180 -8.87 0.78 -3.36
CA TYR A 180 -9.27 0.03 -2.16
C TYR A 180 -10.29 -1.09 -2.47
N GLN A 181 -11.26 -0.86 -3.36
CA GLN A 181 -12.19 -1.91 -3.81
C GLN A 181 -11.45 -3.05 -4.50
N ARG A 182 -10.46 -2.75 -5.35
CA ARG A 182 -9.58 -3.77 -5.93
C ARG A 182 -8.79 -4.50 -4.86
N SER A 183 -8.34 -3.82 -3.81
CA SER A 183 -7.66 -4.45 -2.67
C SER A 183 -8.57 -5.49 -2.01
N LEU A 184 -9.81 -5.13 -1.69
CA LEU A 184 -10.79 -6.05 -1.10
C LEU A 184 -11.02 -7.30 -1.96
N ALA A 185 -11.11 -7.13 -3.28
CA ALA A 185 -11.35 -8.23 -4.21
C ALA A 185 -10.21 -9.26 -4.29
N VAL A 186 -9.01 -8.91 -3.84
CA VAL A 186 -7.82 -9.77 -3.96
C VAL A 186 -7.18 -10.13 -2.61
N THR A 187 -7.78 -9.72 -1.51
CA THR A 187 -7.20 -9.89 -0.17
C THR A 187 -6.89 -11.35 0.15
N ASP A 188 -7.76 -12.29 -0.26
CA ASP A 188 -7.58 -13.72 -0.01
C ASP A 188 -6.38 -14.34 -0.76
N LEU A 189 -5.87 -13.65 -1.77
CA LEU A 189 -4.66 -14.04 -2.50
C LEU A 189 -3.40 -13.38 -1.96
N SER A 190 -3.56 -12.42 -1.05
CA SER A 190 -2.44 -11.70 -0.45
C SER A 190 -1.75 -12.58 0.60
N PRO A 191 -0.43 -12.48 0.74
CA PRO A 191 0.32 -13.20 1.77
C PRO A 191 0.23 -12.55 3.15
N ASP A 192 -0.39 -11.39 3.21
CA ASP A 192 -0.46 -10.54 4.40
C ASP A 192 -1.66 -10.92 5.27
N ASP A 193 -1.77 -10.34 6.45
CA ASP A 193 -2.93 -10.46 7.32
C ASP A 193 -4.18 -9.94 6.59
N THR A 194 -5.03 -10.88 6.16
CA THR A 194 -6.20 -10.61 5.30
C THR A 194 -7.20 -9.68 5.99
N ASP A 195 -7.47 -9.89 7.26
CA ASP A 195 -8.45 -9.11 8.00
C ASP A 195 -7.97 -7.67 8.21
N ARG A 196 -6.68 -7.53 8.49
CA ARG A 196 -6.06 -6.21 8.59
C ARG A 196 -6.07 -5.46 7.27
N GLU A 197 -5.67 -6.10 6.17
CA GLU A 197 -5.69 -5.47 4.84
C GLU A 197 -7.11 -5.10 4.41
N ARG A 198 -8.11 -5.90 4.76
CA ARG A 198 -9.54 -5.56 4.55
C ARG A 198 -9.96 -4.34 5.35
N CYS A 199 -9.61 -4.28 6.65
CA CYS A 199 -9.94 -3.13 7.48
C CYS A 199 -9.27 -1.86 6.96
N VAL A 200 -8.01 -1.91 6.55
CA VAL A 200 -7.33 -0.77 5.91
C VAL A 200 -8.07 -0.32 4.66
N ALA A 201 -8.49 -1.25 3.81
CA ALA A 201 -9.26 -0.91 2.60
C ALA A 201 -10.62 -0.29 2.92
N TYR A 202 -11.36 -0.85 3.87
CA TYR A 202 -12.65 -0.28 4.30
C TYR A 202 -12.51 1.11 4.91
N ARG A 203 -11.50 1.34 5.74
CA ARG A 203 -11.19 2.68 6.29
C ARG A 203 -10.88 3.67 5.17
N GLY A 204 -10.06 3.24 4.20
CA GLY A 204 -9.74 4.04 3.03
C GLY A 204 -10.98 4.38 2.20
N ILE A 205 -11.89 3.43 1.99
CA ILE A 205 -13.17 3.68 1.31
C ILE A 205 -14.00 4.67 2.12
N GLY A 206 -14.15 4.45 3.42
CA GLY A 206 -14.92 5.34 4.32
C GLY A 206 -14.42 6.78 4.25
N TYR A 207 -13.12 6.98 4.41
CA TYR A 207 -12.50 8.31 4.31
C TYR A 207 -12.80 8.99 2.97
N ASN A 208 -12.59 8.30 1.86
CA ASN A 208 -12.77 8.88 0.54
C ASN A 208 -14.24 9.12 0.20
N MET A 209 -15.17 8.26 0.65
CA MET A 209 -16.61 8.46 0.51
C MET A 209 -17.08 9.69 1.31
N ALA A 210 -16.56 9.89 2.53
CA ALA A 210 -16.82 11.10 3.31
C ALA A 210 -16.34 12.37 2.59
N LYS A 211 -15.14 12.34 1.98
CA LYS A 211 -14.62 13.47 1.18
C LYS A 211 -15.45 13.75 -0.07
N LEU A 212 -16.14 12.74 -0.61
CA LEU A 212 -17.08 12.87 -1.73
C LEU A 212 -18.51 13.29 -1.28
N GLY A 213 -18.73 13.49 0.01
CA GLY A 213 -20.04 13.83 0.58
C GLY A 213 -21.02 12.64 0.64
N LYS A 214 -20.56 11.43 0.41
CA LYS A 214 -21.35 10.19 0.42
C LYS A 214 -21.32 9.57 1.83
N LEU A 215 -21.94 10.25 2.79
CA LEU A 215 -21.80 9.95 4.22
C LEU A 215 -22.34 8.56 4.60
N ASP A 216 -23.40 8.08 3.95
CA ASP A 216 -23.95 6.76 4.22
C ASP A 216 -23.04 5.63 3.73
N ASP A 217 -22.44 5.81 2.55
CA ASP A 217 -21.43 4.87 2.02
C ASP A 217 -20.16 4.86 2.90
N ALA A 218 -19.78 6.03 3.42
CA ALA A 218 -18.64 6.16 4.33
C ALA A 218 -18.90 5.40 5.63
N GLU A 219 -20.07 5.59 6.24
CA GLU A 219 -20.48 4.88 7.46
C GLU A 219 -20.50 3.37 7.26
N ALA A 220 -21.11 2.91 6.15
CA ALA A 220 -21.16 1.49 5.83
C ALA A 220 -19.76 0.88 5.71
N ALA A 221 -18.81 1.59 5.08
CA ALA A 221 -17.44 1.15 4.96
C ALA A 221 -16.73 1.07 6.32
N TYR A 222 -16.84 2.07 7.17
CA TYR A 222 -16.26 2.05 8.51
C TYR A 222 -16.84 0.91 9.38
N ARG A 223 -18.16 0.69 9.32
CA ARG A 223 -18.79 -0.42 10.03
C ARG A 223 -18.32 -1.80 9.54
N ASN A 224 -18.03 -1.94 8.24
CA ASN A 224 -17.46 -3.17 7.71
C ASN A 224 -16.06 -3.47 8.28
N CYS A 225 -15.25 -2.45 8.55
CA CYS A 225 -13.96 -2.65 9.25
C CYS A 225 -14.19 -3.15 10.69
N LEU A 226 -15.10 -2.53 11.44
CA LEU A 226 -15.43 -2.97 12.82
C LEU A 226 -15.99 -4.40 12.86
N ALA A 227 -16.80 -4.79 11.86
CA ALA A 227 -17.37 -6.13 11.75
C ALA A 227 -16.33 -7.25 11.58
N ILE A 228 -15.12 -6.91 11.17
CA ILE A 228 -13.98 -7.86 11.09
C ILE A 228 -13.47 -8.21 12.51
N GLY A 229 -13.82 -7.42 13.52
CA GLY A 229 -13.38 -7.62 14.90
C GLY A 229 -12.00 -7.01 15.20
N ILE A 230 -11.52 -6.15 14.32
CA ILE A 230 -10.34 -5.32 14.60
C ILE A 230 -10.84 -4.09 15.34
N ASP A 231 -10.54 -4.03 16.63
CA ASP A 231 -10.82 -2.87 17.46
C ASP A 231 -9.98 -1.68 16.97
N SER A 232 -10.65 -0.56 16.70
CA SER A 232 -10.01 0.61 16.12
C SER A 232 -10.70 1.88 16.62
N ASP A 233 -10.08 2.53 17.60
CA ASP A 233 -10.50 3.85 18.07
C ASP A 233 -10.60 4.84 16.92
N GLU A 234 -9.69 4.75 15.94
CA GLU A 234 -9.68 5.61 14.75
C GLU A 234 -10.93 5.46 13.87
N VAL A 235 -11.50 4.25 13.81
CA VAL A 235 -12.75 4.01 13.06
C VAL A 235 -13.94 4.56 13.83
N GLN A 236 -13.93 4.43 15.16
CA GLN A 236 -14.97 5.03 15.99
C GLN A 236 -14.94 6.55 15.90
N ASP A 237 -13.78 7.16 16.02
CA ASP A 237 -13.61 8.62 15.86
C ASP A 237 -14.11 9.09 14.48
N ALA A 238 -13.83 8.31 13.42
CA ALA A 238 -14.29 8.63 12.07
C ALA A 238 -15.83 8.53 11.93
N LEU A 239 -16.47 7.60 12.62
CA LEU A 239 -17.94 7.51 12.67
C LEU A 239 -18.56 8.69 13.42
N ASP A 240 -17.98 9.08 14.54
CA ASP A 240 -18.41 10.24 15.32
C ASP A 240 -18.26 11.55 14.49
N ASP A 241 -17.18 11.69 13.73
CA ASP A 241 -16.98 12.81 12.80
C ASP A 241 -18.05 12.84 11.69
N LEU A 242 -18.48 11.69 11.17
CA LEU A 242 -19.57 11.62 10.18
C LEU A 242 -20.90 12.10 10.77
N ASP A 243 -21.19 11.74 12.01
CA ASP A 243 -22.40 12.17 12.70
C ASP A 243 -22.42 13.70 12.94
N GLU A 244 -21.26 14.28 13.22
CA GLU A 244 -21.12 15.72 13.32
C GLU A 244 -21.31 16.43 11.98
N GLN A 245 -20.75 15.89 10.90
CA GLN A 245 -20.92 16.43 9.55
C GLN A 245 -22.40 16.42 9.13
N ARG A 246 -23.15 15.36 9.44
CA ARG A 246 -24.60 15.29 9.16
C ARG A 246 -25.39 16.38 9.88
N LYS A 247 -25.06 16.66 11.15
CA LYS A 247 -25.74 17.72 11.95
C LYS A 247 -25.48 19.12 11.38
N GLN A 248 -24.33 19.34 10.71
CA GLN A 248 -24.00 20.63 10.11
C GLN A 248 -24.67 20.85 8.75
N THR A 249 -25.21 19.80 8.14
CA THR A 249 -25.79 19.86 6.78
C THR A 249 -27.32 19.99 6.82
N VAL A 250 -27.94 19.92 8.00
CA VAL A 250 -29.38 20.10 8.27
C VAL A 250 -29.63 21.53 8.74
#